data_b348642985eb079a7787fe75d7fd165c
#
_entry.id   b348642985eb079a7787fe75d7fd165c
#
_cell.length_a   1.000
_cell.length_b   1.000
_cell.length_c   1.000
_cell.angle_alpha   90.00
_cell.angle_beta   90.00
_cell.angle_gamma   90.00
#
_symmetry.space_group_name_H-M   'P 1'
#
loop_
_entity.id
_entity.type
_entity.pdbx_description
1 polymer ?
#
loop_
_entity_poly.entity_id
_entity_poly.type
_entity_poly.pdbx_seq_one_letter_code
_entity_poly.pdbx_strand_id
1 'polypeptide(L)'
;NKILLYMKGSPDKPQCGFSQRATQILMACGKEFSFVDILSNPDIRETLPTVSNWPTFPQLYIEGELIGGSDIMMDMYQNGELKKLIDDVEI
;
A
#
# COMPACT_ATOMS: atom_id res chain seq x y z
N ASN A 1 10.94 -5.87 -3.08
CA ASN A 1 10.90 -5.13 -1.82
C ASN A 1 9.83 -5.71 -0.89
N LYS A 2 10.14 -5.73 0.38
CA LYS A 2 9.26 -6.34 1.40
C LYS A 2 8.06 -5.46 1.74
N ILE A 3 8.11 -4.17 1.43
CA ILE A 3 6.99 -3.25 1.58
C ILE A 3 6.54 -2.86 0.19
N LEU A 4 5.33 -3.30 -0.19
CA LEU A 4 4.82 -3.13 -1.55
C LEU A 4 3.41 -2.56 -1.52
N LEU A 5 3.21 -1.46 -2.24
CA LEU A 5 1.92 -0.81 -2.37
C LEU A 5 1.41 -0.93 -3.81
N TYR A 6 0.25 -1.57 -3.99
CA TYR A 6 -0.49 -1.51 -5.25
C TYR A 6 -1.40 -0.30 -5.20
N MET A 7 -1.23 0.62 -6.16
CA MET A 7 -1.92 1.90 -6.12
C MET A 7 -2.33 2.36 -7.51
N LYS A 8 -3.16 3.38 -7.57
CA LYS A 8 -3.51 4.06 -8.81
C LYS A 8 -2.55 5.23 -9.02
N GLY A 9 -1.70 5.12 -10.03
CA GLY A 9 -0.64 6.08 -10.33
C GLY A 9 0.66 5.71 -9.65
N SER A 10 1.41 6.72 -9.28
CA SER A 10 2.71 6.57 -8.61
C SER A 10 2.76 7.44 -7.36
N PRO A 11 3.74 7.22 -6.46
CA PRO A 11 3.89 8.09 -5.29
C PRO A 11 4.06 9.56 -5.64
N ASP A 12 4.71 9.86 -6.77
CA ASP A 12 4.88 11.25 -7.23
C ASP A 12 3.61 11.84 -7.84
N LYS A 13 2.78 10.99 -8.45
CA LYS A 13 1.54 11.40 -9.14
C LYS A 13 0.42 10.42 -8.85
N PRO A 14 -0.11 10.41 -7.61
CA PRO A 14 -1.24 9.54 -7.29
C PRO A 14 -2.47 9.96 -8.10
N GLN A 15 -3.21 8.98 -8.62
CA GLN A 15 -4.37 9.22 -9.47
C GLN A 15 -5.70 9.07 -8.73
N CYS A 16 -5.66 8.85 -7.43
CA CYS A 16 -6.88 8.92 -6.60
C CYS A 16 -6.50 9.31 -5.17
N GLY A 17 -7.47 9.88 -4.45
CA GLY A 17 -7.24 10.39 -3.11
C GLY A 17 -6.86 9.31 -2.10
N PHE A 18 -7.38 8.09 -2.27
CA PHE A 18 -7.03 6.97 -1.38
C PHE A 18 -5.59 6.52 -1.60
N SER A 19 -5.13 6.47 -2.86
CA SER A 19 -3.73 6.15 -3.17
C SER A 19 -2.79 7.25 -2.67
N GLN A 20 -3.20 8.51 -2.79
CA GLN A 20 -2.44 9.64 -2.25
C GLN A 20 -2.26 9.51 -0.74
N ARG A 21 -3.33 9.21 -0.03
CA ARG A 21 -3.29 9.02 1.43
C ARG A 21 -2.36 7.88 1.81
N ALA A 22 -2.45 6.75 1.11
CA ALA A 22 -1.61 5.59 1.38
C ALA A 22 -0.12 5.93 1.23
N THR A 23 0.25 6.62 0.16
CA THR A 23 1.65 7.02 -0.05
C THR A 23 2.13 8.00 1.01
N GLN A 24 1.30 8.95 1.41
CA GLN A 24 1.65 9.91 2.46
C GLN A 24 1.90 9.19 3.79
N ILE A 25 1.09 8.21 4.13
CA ILE A 25 1.25 7.41 5.35
C ILE A 25 2.58 6.65 5.31
N LEU A 26 2.89 5.98 4.21
CA LEU A 26 4.14 5.22 4.08
C LEU A 26 5.37 6.14 4.11
N MET A 27 5.31 7.29 3.48
CA MET A 27 6.38 8.27 3.54
C MET A 27 6.60 8.78 4.96
N ALA A 28 5.53 8.99 5.71
CA ALA A 28 5.62 9.42 7.11
C ALA A 28 6.26 8.36 8.00
N CYS A 29 6.15 7.08 7.64
CA CYS A 29 6.82 6.00 8.37
C CYS A 29 8.33 5.97 8.15
N GLY A 30 8.83 6.65 7.11
CA GLY A 30 10.26 6.90 6.95
C GLY A 30 11.07 5.77 6.34
N LYS A 31 10.44 4.71 5.85
CA LYS A 31 11.14 3.59 5.22
C LYS A 31 10.81 3.51 3.73
N GLU A 32 11.76 3.04 2.93
CA GLU A 32 11.54 2.85 1.50
C GLU A 32 10.52 1.76 1.24
N PHE A 33 9.71 1.97 0.22
CA PHE A 33 8.74 0.99 -0.24
C PHE A 33 8.72 0.96 -1.76
N SER A 34 8.30 -0.18 -2.32
CA SER A 34 8.05 -0.32 -3.75
C SER A 34 6.57 -0.12 -4.04
N PHE A 35 6.27 0.23 -5.27
CA PHE A 35 4.88 0.36 -5.69
C PHE A 35 4.64 -0.29 -7.04
N VAL A 36 3.39 -0.63 -7.30
CA VAL A 36 2.91 -1.04 -8.61
C VAL A 36 1.74 -0.16 -8.97
N ASP A 37 1.86 0.52 -10.11
CA ASP A 37 0.78 1.32 -10.68
C ASP A 37 -0.20 0.41 -11.41
N ILE A 38 -1.38 0.19 -10.82
CA ILE A 38 -2.37 -0.71 -11.41
C ILE A 38 -3.03 -0.13 -12.66
N LEU A 39 -2.92 1.17 -12.88
CA LEU A 39 -3.43 1.79 -14.11
C LEU A 39 -2.54 1.45 -15.31
N SER A 40 -1.25 1.19 -15.06
CA SER A 40 -0.29 0.73 -16.08
C SER A 40 -0.22 -0.79 -16.17
N ASN A 41 -0.92 -1.51 -15.29
CA ASN A 41 -0.91 -2.98 -15.21
C ASN A 41 -2.35 -3.49 -15.12
N PRO A 42 -3.13 -3.41 -16.22
CA PRO A 42 -4.55 -3.76 -16.17
C PRO A 42 -4.82 -5.21 -15.77
N ASP A 43 -3.91 -6.13 -16.05
CA ASP A 43 -4.05 -7.52 -15.63
C ASP A 43 -4.07 -7.63 -14.11
N ILE A 44 -3.19 -6.92 -13.43
CA ILE A 44 -3.14 -6.88 -11.96
C ILE A 44 -4.40 -6.22 -11.41
N ARG A 45 -4.81 -5.12 -12.00
CA ARG A 45 -6.03 -4.41 -11.58
C ARG A 45 -7.25 -5.32 -11.64
N GLU A 46 -7.31 -6.17 -12.66
CA GLU A 46 -8.44 -7.07 -12.87
C GLU A 46 -8.40 -8.30 -11.97
N THR A 47 -7.20 -8.87 -11.77
CA THR A 47 -7.05 -10.19 -11.13
C THR A 47 -6.74 -10.13 -9.64
N LEU A 48 -5.97 -9.13 -9.18
CA LEU A 48 -5.52 -9.10 -7.79
C LEU A 48 -6.67 -9.03 -6.77
N PRO A 49 -7.76 -8.28 -7.00
CA PRO A 49 -8.86 -8.27 -6.04
C PRO A 49 -9.45 -9.65 -5.76
N THR A 50 -9.49 -10.51 -6.77
CA THR A 50 -9.97 -11.90 -6.60
C THR A 50 -8.97 -12.73 -5.80
N VAL A 51 -7.69 -12.62 -6.12
CA VAL A 51 -6.61 -13.38 -5.45
C VAL A 51 -6.48 -12.96 -3.99
N SER A 52 -6.51 -11.66 -3.73
CA SER A 52 -6.34 -11.12 -2.37
C SER A 52 -7.62 -11.15 -1.54
N ASN A 53 -8.75 -11.40 -2.18
CA ASN A 53 -10.07 -11.24 -1.57
C ASN A 53 -10.27 -9.82 -1.00
N TRP A 54 -9.74 -8.81 -1.70
CA TRP A 54 -9.81 -7.41 -1.31
C TRP A 54 -10.25 -6.60 -2.53
N PRO A 55 -11.44 -6.01 -2.54
CA PRO A 55 -12.06 -5.53 -3.78
C PRO A 55 -11.50 -4.21 -4.30
N THR A 56 -10.76 -3.46 -3.51
CA THR A 56 -10.37 -2.09 -3.84
C THR A 56 -8.86 -1.87 -3.79
N PHE A 57 -8.42 -0.79 -4.39
CA PHE A 57 -7.05 -0.29 -4.28
C PHE A 57 -7.09 1.08 -3.60
N PRO A 58 -6.02 1.48 -2.87
CA PRO A 58 -4.72 0.80 -2.77
C PRO A 58 -4.75 -0.44 -1.89
N GLN A 59 -3.74 -1.30 -2.08
CA GLN A 59 -3.52 -2.48 -1.23
C GLN A 59 -2.07 -2.48 -0.77
N LEU A 60 -1.85 -2.53 0.54
CA LEU A 60 -0.51 -2.60 1.12
C LEU A 60 -0.17 -4.04 1.50
N TYR A 61 1.01 -4.48 1.06
CA TYR A 61 1.58 -5.77 1.45
C TYR A 61 2.89 -5.56 2.18
N ILE A 62 3.09 -6.27 3.29
CA ILE A 62 4.34 -6.28 4.03
C ILE A 62 4.78 -7.73 4.16
N GLU A 63 5.96 -8.03 3.64
CA GLU A 63 6.53 -9.39 3.60
C GLU A 63 5.57 -10.41 2.99
N GLY A 64 4.85 -10.00 1.92
CA GLY A 64 3.93 -10.86 1.19
C GLY A 64 2.55 -10.99 1.82
N GLU A 65 2.30 -10.34 2.94
CA GLU A 65 1.03 -10.40 3.65
C GLU A 65 0.20 -9.14 3.42
N LEU A 66 -1.04 -9.30 3.03
CA LEU A 66 -1.96 -8.17 2.84
C LEU A 66 -2.27 -7.52 4.18
N ILE A 67 -1.96 -6.23 4.28
CA ILE A 67 -2.29 -5.43 5.46
C ILE A 67 -3.67 -4.80 5.30
N GLY A 68 -3.93 -4.18 4.14
CA GLY A 68 -5.22 -3.57 3.86
C GLY A 68 -5.11 -2.36 2.96
N GLY A 69 -6.18 -1.59 2.90
CA GLY A 69 -6.27 -0.36 2.12
C GLY A 69 -5.98 0.88 2.96
N SER A 70 -6.29 2.07 2.39
CA SER A 70 -5.93 3.34 3.03
C SER A 70 -6.60 3.54 4.39
N ASP A 71 -7.82 3.08 4.59
CA ASP A 71 -8.52 3.25 5.86
C ASP A 71 -7.87 2.44 6.98
N ILE A 72 -7.52 1.19 6.70
CA ILE A 72 -6.81 0.34 7.65
C ILE A 72 -5.42 0.88 7.92
N MET A 73 -4.72 1.34 6.88
CA MET A 73 -3.41 1.97 7.03
C MET A 73 -3.48 3.20 7.95
N MET A 74 -4.51 4.03 7.77
CA MET A 74 -4.68 5.22 8.61
C MET A 74 -4.92 4.84 10.07
N ASP A 75 -5.79 3.89 10.34
CA ASP A 75 -6.06 3.42 11.68
C ASP A 75 -4.80 2.87 12.36
N MET A 76 -4.05 2.04 11.64
CA MET A 76 -2.81 1.47 12.16
C MET A 76 -1.71 2.52 12.34
N TYR A 77 -1.69 3.53 11.48
CA TYR A 77 -0.74 4.63 11.60
C TYR A 77 -1.04 5.46 12.86
N GLN A 78 -2.31 5.78 13.09
CA GLN A 78 -2.73 6.59 14.23
C GLN A 78 -2.47 5.90 15.57
N ASN A 79 -2.61 4.58 15.63
CA ASN A 79 -2.37 3.83 16.88
C ASN A 79 -0.94 3.33 17.04
N GLY A 80 -0.04 3.62 16.08
CA GLY A 80 1.38 3.26 16.13
C GLY A 80 1.71 1.87 15.64
N GLU A 81 0.72 1.04 15.29
CA GLU A 81 0.96 -0.33 14.84
C GLU A 81 1.67 -0.39 13.48
N LEU A 82 1.30 0.49 12.55
CA LEU A 82 1.87 0.46 11.20
C LEU A 82 3.36 0.80 11.24
N LYS A 83 3.74 1.83 11.96
CA LYS A 83 5.14 2.22 12.08
C LYS A 83 5.97 1.12 12.71
N LYS A 84 5.45 0.50 13.74
CA LYS A 84 6.14 -0.63 14.40
C LYS A 84 6.32 -1.80 13.44
N LEU A 85 5.27 -2.14 12.69
CA LEU A 85 5.31 -3.24 11.74
C LEU A 85 6.34 -2.98 10.63
N ILE A 86 6.37 -1.75 10.12
CA ILE A 86 7.32 -1.32 9.09
C ILE A 86 8.75 -1.28 9.63
N ASP A 87 8.95 -0.77 10.84
CA ASP A 87 10.27 -0.71 11.47
C ASP A 87 10.85 -2.11 11.72
N ASP A 88 10.00 -3.10 11.95
CA ASP A 88 10.42 -4.48 12.18
C ASP A 88 10.80 -5.21 10.88
N VAL A 89 10.51 -4.64 9.72
CA VAL A 89 10.89 -5.23 8.43
C VAL A 89 12.40 -5.09 8.24
N GLU A 90 13.07 -6.20 8.00
CA GLU A 90 14.49 -6.20 7.66
C GLU A 90 14.66 -5.99 6.15
N ILE A 91 15.30 -4.90 5.79
CA ILE A 91 15.57 -4.53 4.40
C ILE A 91 17.05 -4.62 4.10
#